data_d3d6a8fd227acac424f69b73dce65ee3
#
_entry.id   d3d6a8fd227acac424f69b73dce65ee3
#
_cell.length_a   1.000
_cell.length_b   1.000
_cell.length_c   1.000
_cell.angle_alpha   90.00
_cell.angle_beta   90.00
_cell.angle_gamma   90.00
#
_symmetry.space_group_name_H-M   'P 1'
#
loop_
_entity.id
_entity.type
_entity.pdbx_description
1 polymer ?
#
loop_
_entity_poly.entity_id
_entity_poly.type
_entity_poly.pdbx_seq_one_letter_code
_entity_poly.pdbx_strand_id
1 'polypeptide(L)'
;MIDIIVEVESFKSTSLQINRPKWTDVYKNYPKINAGTLNENDEPAVAVFRKLFGEDYDRRIFINACATRVSIALLGANIKVKGDFVIQKGKYKGKGIFI
;
A
#
# COMPACT_ATOMS: atom_id res chain seq x y z
N MET A 1 1.82 11.45 -2.90
CA MET A 1 1.36 11.23 -2.48
C MET A 1 0.64 11.29 -2.51
N ILE A 2 0.11 11.12 -2.12
CA ILE A 2 -0.73 10.92 -1.85
C ILE A 2 -1.56 11.30 -1.66
N ASP A 3 -2.25 11.16 -2.25
CA ASP A 3 -3.18 11.52 -1.86
C ASP A 3 -3.35 11.30 -0.81
N ILE A 4 -3.02 10.61 -0.56
CA ILE A 4 -3.23 10.40 0.54
C ILE A 4 -3.00 11.46 0.90
N ILE A 5 -2.39 11.82 0.33
CA ILE A 5 -2.13 12.75 0.58
C ILE A 5 -2.78 13.61 -0.01
N VAL A 6 -3.10 13.54 -0.93
CA VAL A 6 -3.78 14.31 -1.52
C VAL A 6 -4.89 14.54 -0.94
N GLU A 7 -5.46 13.75 -0.71
CA GLU A 7 -6.47 13.83 -0.10
C GLU A 7 -6.07 14.33 1.03
N VAL A 8 -5.10 14.03 1.36
CA VAL A 8 -4.58 14.48 2.42
C VAL A 8 -4.72 15.88 2.55
N GLU A 9 -4.49 16.67 1.62
CA GLU A 9 -4.61 17.93 1.73
C GLU A 9 -5.87 18.40 1.98
N SER A 10 -6.79 17.89 1.46
CA SER A 10 -8.03 18.44 1.64
C SER A 10 -8.61 18.21 2.98
N PHE A 11 -8.43 17.11 3.58
CA PHE A 11 -9.14 16.95 4.78
C PHE A 11 -8.26 17.26 5.86
N LYS A 12 -7.24 17.87 5.48
CA LYS A 12 -6.34 18.19 6.32
C LYS A 12 -6.66 18.56 7.62
N SER A 13 -7.17 19.51 7.84
CA SER A 13 -7.24 19.98 9.14
C SER A 13 -7.90 19.12 10.13
N THR A 14 -9.09 18.73 9.93
CA THR A 14 -9.74 17.99 10.94
C THR A 14 -9.31 16.61 11.02
N SER A 15 -9.21 15.98 9.92
CA SER A 15 -8.90 14.61 9.95
C SER A 15 -7.60 14.29 10.52
N LEU A 16 -6.64 15.11 10.27
CA LEU A 16 -5.34 14.83 10.72
C LEU A 16 -5.24 14.72 12.20
N GLN A 17 -5.99 15.46 12.90
CA GLN A 17 -5.92 15.42 14.29
C GLN A 17 -6.39 14.13 14.83
N ILE A 18 -7.32 13.53 14.21
CA ILE A 18 -7.92 12.34 14.71
C ILE A 18 -7.26 11.09 14.28
N ASN A 19 -6.92 11.02 13.02
CA ASN A 19 -6.44 9.78 12.46
C ASN A 19 -5.02 9.80 11.96
N ARG A 20 -4.20 10.56 12.61
CA ARG A 20 -2.82 10.61 12.20
C ARG A 20 -2.19 9.24 12.42
N PRO A 21 -1.60 8.66 11.41
CA PRO A 21 -1.04 7.33 11.55
C PRO A 21 0.28 7.34 12.29
N LYS A 22 0.66 6.24 12.87
CA LYS A 22 1.95 6.08 13.45
C LYS A 22 2.83 5.58 12.34
N TRP A 23 3.82 6.33 11.99
CA TRP A 23 4.69 5.96 10.88
C TRP A 23 5.45 4.65 11.12
N THR A 24 5.69 4.29 12.38
CA THR A 24 6.29 3.00 12.66
C THR A 24 5.35 1.87 12.23
N ASP A 25 4.05 2.06 12.40
CA ASP A 25 3.11 1.03 11.99
C ASP A 25 3.02 0.94 10.47
N VAL A 26 3.10 2.07 9.79
CA VAL A 26 3.08 2.10 8.34
C VAL A 26 4.32 1.38 7.82
N TYR A 27 5.48 1.73 8.33
CA TYR A 27 6.72 1.13 7.89
C TYR A 27 6.75 -0.38 8.17
N LYS A 28 6.21 -0.78 9.31
CA LYS A 28 6.20 -2.17 9.69
C LYS A 28 5.38 -3.00 8.70
N ASN A 29 4.35 -2.41 8.13
CA ASN A 29 3.49 -3.10 7.18
C ASN A 29 3.85 -2.89 5.72
N TYR A 30 4.91 -2.16 5.48
CA TYR A 30 5.37 -1.92 4.12
C TYR A 30 5.97 -3.21 3.57
N PRO A 31 5.58 -3.65 2.37
CA PRO A 31 6.09 -4.91 1.80
C PRO A 31 7.60 -4.88 1.59
N LYS A 32 8.32 -5.68 2.37
CA LYS A 32 9.78 -5.73 2.33
C LYS A 32 10.27 -7.18 2.33
N ILE A 33 11.50 -7.36 1.89
CA ILE A 33 12.17 -8.64 2.03
C ILE A 33 13.34 -8.42 2.98
N ASN A 34 13.74 -9.46 3.68
CA ASN A 34 14.85 -9.42 4.63
C ASN A 34 14.70 -8.30 5.67
N ALA A 35 13.49 -8.11 6.12
CA ALA A 35 13.19 -7.03 7.06
C ALA A 35 14.06 -7.11 8.32
N GLY A 36 14.56 -5.96 8.75
CA GLY A 36 15.38 -5.92 9.95
C GLY A 36 16.83 -6.28 9.75
N THR A 37 17.26 -6.54 8.53
CA THR A 37 18.64 -6.90 8.26
C THR A 37 19.32 -5.88 7.35
N LEU A 38 20.60 -6.03 7.15
CA LEU A 38 21.34 -5.13 6.27
C LEU A 38 20.94 -5.31 4.82
N ASN A 39 20.25 -6.41 4.50
CA ASN A 39 19.81 -6.67 3.14
C ASN A 39 18.34 -6.37 2.95
N GLU A 40 17.76 -5.57 3.83
CA GLU A 40 16.38 -5.21 3.73
C GLU A 40 16.14 -4.41 2.46
N ASN A 41 15.09 -4.73 1.75
CA ASN A 41 14.78 -4.05 0.52
C ASN A 41 13.28 -4.17 0.25
N ASP A 42 12.78 -3.44 -0.72
CA ASP A 42 11.38 -3.52 -1.10
C ASP A 42 11.07 -4.90 -1.66
N GLU A 43 9.90 -5.42 -1.37
CA GLU A 43 9.46 -6.66 -1.96
C GLU A 43 9.32 -6.40 -3.46
N PRO A 44 9.84 -7.26 -4.33
CA PRO A 44 9.79 -7.04 -5.78
C PRO A 44 8.37 -6.87 -6.31
N ALA A 45 8.20 -6.03 -7.32
CA ALA A 45 6.90 -5.76 -7.90
C ALA A 45 6.15 -7.02 -8.31
N VAL A 46 6.84 -7.96 -8.93
CA VAL A 46 6.20 -9.20 -9.37
C VAL A 46 5.62 -9.95 -8.18
N ALA A 47 6.35 -10.02 -7.08
CA ALA A 47 5.88 -10.73 -5.91
C ALA A 47 4.65 -10.03 -5.30
N VAL A 48 4.69 -8.71 -5.25
CA VAL A 48 3.59 -7.93 -4.70
C VAL A 48 2.33 -8.14 -5.53
N PHE A 49 2.43 -7.95 -6.83
CA PHE A 49 1.26 -8.04 -7.70
C PHE A 49 0.71 -9.47 -7.75
N ARG A 50 1.59 -10.47 -7.70
CA ARG A 50 1.13 -11.84 -7.71
C ARG A 50 0.32 -12.16 -6.46
N LYS A 51 0.72 -11.65 -5.31
CA LYS A 51 -0.01 -11.89 -4.09
C LYS A 51 -1.36 -11.22 -4.09
N LEU A 52 -1.47 -10.07 -4.71
CA LEU A 52 -2.70 -9.30 -4.68
C LEU A 52 -3.67 -9.64 -5.79
N PHE A 53 -3.16 -10.02 -6.95
CA PHE A 53 -4.00 -10.23 -8.12
C PHE A 53 -3.87 -11.62 -8.74
N GLY A 54 -2.98 -12.44 -8.23
CA GLY A 54 -2.80 -13.81 -8.75
C GLY A 54 -1.74 -13.90 -9.81
N GLU A 55 -1.40 -15.14 -10.20
CA GLU A 55 -0.34 -15.36 -11.16
C GLU A 55 -0.62 -14.76 -12.51
N ASP A 56 -1.89 -14.62 -12.86
CA ASP A 56 -2.27 -14.13 -14.17
C ASP A 56 -2.50 -12.63 -14.23
N TYR A 57 -1.95 -11.88 -13.31
CA TYR A 57 -2.18 -10.46 -13.32
C TYR A 57 -1.68 -9.85 -14.64
N ASP A 58 -2.28 -8.74 -15.05
CA ASP A 58 -1.96 -8.12 -16.31
C ASP A 58 -0.64 -7.36 -16.23
N ARG A 59 0.42 -7.95 -16.78
CA ARG A 59 1.76 -7.38 -16.69
C ARG A 59 1.97 -6.15 -17.55
N ARG A 60 0.97 -5.77 -18.31
CA ARG A 60 1.07 -4.56 -19.10
C ARG A 60 0.65 -3.36 -18.28
N ILE A 61 -0.19 -3.58 -17.29
CA ILE A 61 -0.72 -2.53 -16.44
C ILE A 61 0.02 -2.47 -15.12
N PHE A 62 0.24 -3.63 -14.48
CA PHE A 62 0.84 -3.69 -13.17
C PHE A 62 2.37 -3.82 -13.30
N ILE A 63 3.04 -2.71 -13.40
CA ILE A 63 4.48 -2.69 -13.60
C ILE A 63 5.22 -2.11 -12.41
N ASN A 64 4.83 -0.95 -11.96
CA ASN A 64 5.52 -0.27 -10.89
C ASN A 64 4.71 -0.42 -9.59
N ALA A 65 5.30 -1.03 -8.60
CA ALA A 65 4.61 -1.31 -7.36
C ALA A 65 4.82 -0.27 -6.25
N CYS A 66 5.41 0.86 -6.55
CA CYS A 66 5.64 1.87 -5.51
C CYS A 66 4.37 2.29 -4.80
N ALA A 67 3.37 2.74 -5.55
CA ALA A 67 2.11 3.18 -4.96
C ALA A 67 1.37 2.01 -4.32
N THR A 68 1.53 0.81 -4.89
CA THR A 68 0.90 -0.38 -4.35
C THR A 68 1.49 -0.73 -2.99
N ARG A 69 2.79 -0.68 -2.84
CA ARG A 69 3.44 -0.98 -1.57
C ARG A 69 3.01 0.01 -0.49
N VAL A 70 2.93 1.27 -0.85
CA VAL A 70 2.49 2.30 0.10
C VAL A 70 1.03 2.03 0.49
N SER A 71 0.19 1.68 -0.45
CA SER A 71 -1.21 1.36 -0.16
C SER A 71 -1.32 0.21 0.84
N ILE A 72 -0.53 -0.84 0.65
CA ILE A 72 -0.54 -1.98 1.54
C ILE A 72 -0.07 -1.57 2.94
N ALA A 73 0.95 -0.74 3.02
CA ALA A 73 1.45 -0.28 4.30
C ALA A 73 0.38 0.50 5.05
N LEU A 74 -0.34 1.36 4.35
CA LEU A 74 -1.39 2.14 4.95
C LEU A 74 -2.55 1.27 5.42
N LEU A 75 -2.95 0.30 4.61
CA LEU A 75 -4.01 -0.62 5.00
C LEU A 75 -3.60 -1.42 6.24
N GLY A 76 -2.34 -1.82 6.31
CA GLY A 76 -1.84 -2.55 7.46
C GLY A 76 -1.84 -1.71 8.73
N ALA A 77 -1.75 -0.40 8.59
CA ALA A 77 -1.80 0.51 9.73
C ALA A 77 -3.22 0.99 10.01
N ASN A 78 -4.21 0.35 9.41
CA ASN A 78 -5.62 0.66 9.59
C ASN A 78 -6.01 2.02 9.02
N ILE A 79 -5.34 2.45 7.98
CA ILE A 79 -5.68 3.69 7.32
C ILE A 79 -6.47 3.34 6.06
N LYS A 80 -7.59 3.99 5.87
CA LYS A 80 -8.42 3.70 4.71
C LYS A 80 -7.77 4.24 3.46
N VAL A 81 -7.68 3.42 2.44
CA VAL A 81 -7.12 3.81 1.15
C VAL A 81 -8.23 3.75 0.11
N LYS A 82 -8.36 4.77 -0.71
CA LYS A 82 -9.37 4.81 -1.74
C LYS A 82 -8.72 4.81 -3.11
N GLY A 83 -8.30 3.65 -3.55
CA GLY A 83 -7.67 3.52 -4.86
C GLY A 83 -8.60 2.91 -5.88
N ASP A 84 -8.20 2.94 -7.13
CA ASP A 84 -9.02 2.46 -8.22
C ASP A 84 -8.90 0.98 -8.52
N PHE A 85 -7.92 0.31 -7.97
CA PHE A 85 -7.71 -1.10 -8.26
C PHE A 85 -8.04 -1.94 -7.04
N VAL A 86 -8.91 -2.91 -7.21
CA VAL A 86 -9.40 -3.73 -6.11
C VAL A 86 -8.54 -4.98 -5.96
N ILE A 87 -8.06 -5.21 -4.75
CA ILE A 87 -7.25 -6.38 -4.46
C ILE A 87 -8.10 -7.63 -4.60
N GLN A 88 -7.59 -8.61 -5.33
CA GLN A 88 -8.34 -9.82 -5.65
C GLN A 88 -8.06 -10.99 -4.73
N LYS A 89 -6.94 -10.98 -4.06
CA LYS A 89 -6.53 -12.07 -3.21
C LYS A 89 -5.88 -11.62 -1.93
N GLY A 90 -5.86 -12.47 -0.93
CA GLY A 90 -5.11 -12.25 0.29
C GLY A 90 -5.88 -11.52 1.37
N LYS A 91 -5.14 -11.07 2.36
CA LYS A 91 -5.68 -10.46 3.54
C LYS A 91 -6.53 -9.23 3.28
N TYR A 92 -6.20 -8.47 2.26
CA TYR A 92 -6.91 -7.24 1.97
C TYR A 92 -7.81 -7.34 0.74
N LYS A 93 -8.25 -8.55 0.40
CA LYS A 93 -9.14 -8.74 -0.72
C LYS A 93 -10.34 -7.81 -0.60
N GLY A 94 -10.69 -7.18 -1.68
CA GLY A 94 -11.81 -6.25 -1.74
C GLY A 94 -11.47 -4.81 -1.43
N LYS A 95 -10.25 -4.53 -0.99
CA LYS A 95 -9.85 -3.16 -0.71
C LYS A 95 -9.30 -2.51 -1.97
N GLY A 96 -9.56 -1.22 -2.14
CA GLY A 96 -9.03 -0.47 -3.29
C GLY A 96 -7.67 0.08 -2.98
N ILE A 97 -6.76 0.02 -3.94
CA ILE A 97 -5.41 0.51 -3.77
C ILE A 97 -4.98 1.31 -4.98
N PHE A 98 -3.89 2.03 -4.83
CA PHE A 98 -3.27 2.74 -5.96
C PHE A 98 -2.20 1.85 -6.57
N ILE A 99 -1.97 2.03 -7.84
CA ILE A 99 -0.87 1.35 -8.51
C ILE A 99 -0.06 2.32 -9.36
#